data_ab3199d19694473b092dc18e566a0ec6
#
_entry.id   ab3199d19694473b092dc18e566a0ec6
#
_cell.length_a   1.000
_cell.length_b   1.000
_cell.length_c   1.000
_cell.angle_alpha   90.00
_cell.angle_beta   90.00
_cell.angle_gamma   90.00
#
_symmetry.space_group_name_H-M   'P 1'
#
loop_
_entity.id
_entity.type
_entity.pdbx_description
1 polymer ?
#
loop_
_entity_poly.entity_id
_entity_poly.type
_entity_poly.pdbx_seq_one_letter_code
_entity_poly.pdbx_strand_id
1 'polypeptide(L)'
;MRRSKLSDHTFQKGKFITPINAIPLMHELEDEKSWTYGRMPEYLWIGLILKYYGRDEGLRKSYGIISALHKLAPGLHTARLSQILKLDADIQKRFYDYIICSGAKEALAPLTVFLTASKAPVFAKCFYCPDQSVEDRCEAIIQTMREIMDHQSNEATDIRFVALYFNQLSGEVHLLREQVDLLVAYPSSKHTDEIMRMARPTVRSLEMMILTFEEVDSAYLKEFWRCVSEMTDCSIFAIRFPEEKRNITAYMEKLHEVFVYLSELFSTAVPLNEKTSVLLGIATYSYKRLKEIYEHQLFNSISGRSCVRVLIEDYIMMKYLVKNESFHENIWRDYQLYGMGLYKLVLARHRENGALEESHFDEKYIEALVNEFKGEEFIDMDTKYFDKQNIRLKAEDVGEKNLYGLYYDYDSSFEHGLWGAIRESSLLKCNNPAHKYHCVPDVEDETRLKTVLPDCIMIMNKTISFLDEIYGIPEQLLNEVINFEIKPIAG
;
A
#
# COMPACT_ATOMS: atom_id res chain seq x y z
N MET A 1 17.45 -3.94 2.14
CA MET A 1 17.03 -3.79 0.73
C MET A 1 16.69 -2.35 0.43
N ARG A 2 17.13 -1.80 -0.72
CA ARG A 2 16.73 -0.45 -1.13
C ARG A 2 15.33 -0.53 -1.74
N ARG A 3 14.35 0.08 -1.09
CA ARG A 3 12.99 0.22 -1.64
C ARG A 3 13.04 1.20 -2.82
N SER A 4 12.24 0.94 -3.86
CA SER A 4 12.16 1.82 -5.03
C SER A 4 11.65 3.21 -4.64
N LYS A 5 12.25 4.24 -5.23
CA LYS A 5 11.79 5.63 -5.15
C LYS A 5 10.90 5.94 -6.35
N LEU A 6 10.12 7.00 -6.27
CA LEU A 6 9.29 7.44 -7.40
C LEU A 6 10.15 7.71 -8.66
N SER A 7 11.37 8.23 -8.48
CA SER A 7 12.33 8.43 -9.57
C SER A 7 12.80 7.16 -10.28
N ASP A 8 12.63 6.00 -9.65
CA ASP A 8 13.00 4.72 -10.25
C ASP A 8 11.90 4.18 -11.19
N HIS A 9 10.72 4.80 -11.20
CA HIS A 9 9.56 4.42 -12.01
C HIS A 9 9.53 5.20 -13.34
N THR A 10 9.06 4.55 -14.40
CA THR A 10 8.84 5.19 -15.70
C THR A 10 7.39 5.67 -15.80
N PHE A 11 7.19 6.96 -16.11
CA PHE A 11 5.84 7.50 -16.29
C PHE A 11 5.39 7.29 -17.73
N GLN A 12 4.31 6.50 -17.91
CA GLN A 12 3.71 6.22 -19.22
C GLN A 12 2.19 6.22 -19.14
N LYS A 13 1.52 6.91 -20.05
CA LYS A 13 0.04 6.93 -20.18
C LYS A 13 -0.69 7.19 -18.85
N GLY A 14 -0.19 8.12 -18.04
CA GLY A 14 -0.79 8.46 -16.75
C GLY A 14 -0.48 7.49 -15.60
N LYS A 15 0.41 6.52 -15.80
CA LYS A 15 0.81 5.54 -14.77
C LYS A 15 2.32 5.57 -14.51
N PHE A 16 2.70 5.43 -13.25
CA PHE A 16 4.09 5.13 -12.89
C PHE A 16 4.31 3.62 -12.97
N ILE A 17 5.08 3.22 -13.96
CA ILE A 17 5.43 1.81 -14.20
C ILE A 17 6.63 1.44 -13.33
N THR A 18 6.52 0.39 -12.54
CA THR A 18 7.61 -0.09 -11.68
C THR A 18 8.79 -0.57 -12.51
N PRO A 19 10.04 -0.53 -11.99
CA PRO A 19 11.21 -1.03 -12.73
C PRO A 19 11.06 -2.46 -13.24
N ILE A 20 10.37 -3.33 -12.50
CA ILE A 20 10.12 -4.72 -12.90
C ILE A 20 9.14 -4.79 -14.07
N ASN A 21 8.03 -4.06 -14.00
CA ASN A 21 7.02 -4.04 -15.06
C ASN A 21 7.47 -3.25 -16.30
N ALA A 22 8.54 -2.47 -16.22
CA ALA A 22 9.18 -1.87 -17.38
C ALA A 22 9.90 -2.90 -18.27
N ILE A 23 10.14 -4.12 -17.75
CA ILE A 23 10.69 -5.24 -18.50
C ILE A 23 9.51 -5.95 -19.20
N PRO A 24 9.43 -5.98 -20.54
CA PRO A 24 8.26 -6.52 -21.26
C PRO A 24 7.87 -7.94 -20.85
N LEU A 25 8.85 -8.78 -20.55
CA LEU A 25 8.64 -10.18 -20.11
C LEU A 25 8.01 -10.31 -18.71
N MET A 26 8.01 -9.24 -17.90
CA MET A 26 7.51 -9.25 -16.52
C MET A 26 6.16 -8.53 -16.37
N HIS A 27 5.64 -7.94 -17.45
CA HIS A 27 4.47 -7.06 -17.40
C HIS A 27 3.15 -7.76 -17.03
N GLU A 28 3.06 -9.08 -17.14
CA GLU A 28 1.84 -9.87 -16.95
C GLU A 28 2.07 -11.07 -16.02
N LEU A 29 2.84 -10.90 -14.94
CA LEU A 29 2.95 -11.96 -13.94
C LEU A 29 1.64 -12.03 -13.15
N GLU A 30 0.80 -13.01 -13.48
CA GLU A 30 -0.36 -13.41 -12.68
C GLU A 30 0.07 -13.89 -11.30
N ASP A 31 -0.84 -13.86 -10.31
CA ASP A 31 -0.58 -14.34 -8.95
C ASP A 31 -0.01 -15.77 -8.93
N GLU A 32 -0.49 -16.63 -9.83
CA GLU A 32 -0.04 -18.02 -9.97
C GLU A 32 1.41 -18.16 -10.47
N LYS A 33 2.02 -17.11 -11.00
CA LYS A 33 3.45 -17.05 -11.33
C LYS A 33 4.29 -16.36 -10.25
N SER A 34 3.66 -15.78 -9.22
CA SER A 34 4.37 -15.19 -8.08
C SER A 34 5.16 -16.25 -7.30
N TRP A 35 6.15 -15.81 -6.51
CA TRP A 35 6.83 -16.73 -5.62
C TRP A 35 5.86 -17.34 -4.61
N THR A 36 5.17 -16.52 -3.87
CA THR A 36 4.31 -16.95 -2.76
C THR A 36 3.18 -17.86 -3.23
N TYR A 37 2.40 -17.44 -4.21
CA TYR A 37 1.17 -18.17 -4.58
C TYR A 37 1.35 -19.23 -5.66
N GLY A 38 2.45 -19.21 -6.40
CA GLY A 38 2.68 -20.14 -7.48
C GLY A 38 3.89 -21.06 -7.26
N ARG A 39 5.08 -20.48 -7.11
CA ARG A 39 6.32 -21.27 -7.11
C ARG A 39 6.68 -21.90 -5.78
N MET A 40 6.44 -21.20 -4.67
CA MET A 40 6.73 -21.72 -3.34
C MET A 40 5.96 -23.02 -3.04
N PRO A 41 4.67 -23.17 -3.37
CA PRO A 41 3.97 -24.45 -3.26
C PRO A 41 4.64 -25.58 -4.04
N GLU A 42 5.13 -25.29 -5.23
CA GLU A 42 5.78 -26.27 -6.12
C GLU A 42 7.15 -26.72 -5.62
N TYR A 43 7.85 -25.88 -4.88
CA TYR A 43 9.19 -26.15 -4.38
C TYR A 43 9.25 -26.35 -2.87
N LEU A 44 8.10 -26.42 -2.18
CA LEU A 44 8.04 -26.65 -0.73
C LEU A 44 8.77 -27.93 -0.30
N TRP A 45 8.75 -28.95 -1.14
CA TRP A 45 9.46 -30.22 -0.89
C TRP A 45 10.98 -30.01 -0.75
N ILE A 46 11.58 -29.11 -1.52
CA ILE A 46 12.99 -28.72 -1.38
C ILE A 46 13.17 -27.94 -0.07
N GLY A 47 12.27 -27.01 0.23
CA GLY A 47 12.29 -26.26 1.48
C GLY A 47 12.25 -27.13 2.73
N LEU A 48 11.44 -28.18 2.72
CA LEU A 48 11.38 -29.16 3.81
C LEU A 48 12.70 -29.92 3.99
N ILE A 49 13.38 -30.30 2.90
CA ILE A 49 14.70 -30.94 2.98
C ILE A 49 15.74 -29.98 3.56
N LEU A 50 15.77 -28.74 3.08
CA LEU A 50 16.70 -27.71 3.56
C LEU A 50 16.47 -27.39 5.04
N LYS A 51 15.22 -27.32 5.47
CA LYS A 51 14.88 -27.06 6.88
C LYS A 51 15.25 -28.23 7.78
N TYR A 52 14.98 -29.47 7.35
CA TYR A 52 15.22 -30.67 8.16
C TYR A 52 16.72 -30.90 8.42
N TYR A 53 17.58 -30.68 7.39
CA TYR A 53 19.00 -30.92 7.49
C TYR A 53 19.86 -29.68 7.76
N GLY A 54 19.26 -28.49 7.74
CA GLY A 54 19.98 -27.24 7.67
C GLY A 54 20.54 -26.97 6.27
N ARG A 55 21.01 -25.75 6.04
CA ARG A 55 21.41 -25.26 4.72
C ARG A 55 22.48 -26.13 4.04
N ASP A 56 23.61 -26.36 4.72
CA ASP A 56 24.79 -26.96 4.06
C ASP A 56 24.52 -28.43 3.68
N GLU A 57 24.02 -29.20 4.61
CA GLU A 57 23.69 -30.63 4.36
C GLU A 57 22.44 -30.74 3.48
N GLY A 58 21.46 -29.85 3.67
CA GLY A 58 20.26 -29.83 2.84
C GLY A 58 20.56 -29.54 1.36
N LEU A 59 21.42 -28.53 1.08
CA LEU A 59 21.89 -28.27 -0.28
C LEU A 59 22.63 -29.47 -0.87
N ARG A 60 23.54 -30.08 -0.11
CA ARG A 60 24.29 -31.29 -0.57
C ARG A 60 23.35 -32.42 -0.92
N LYS A 61 22.37 -32.73 -0.10
CA LYS A 61 21.35 -33.78 -0.37
C LYS A 61 20.48 -33.40 -1.57
N SER A 62 20.03 -32.16 -1.65
CA SER A 62 19.19 -31.66 -2.75
C SER A 62 19.89 -31.79 -4.10
N TYR A 63 21.19 -31.54 -4.20
CA TYR A 63 21.95 -31.78 -5.43
C TYR A 63 21.90 -33.24 -5.89
N GLY A 64 22.09 -34.18 -4.98
CA GLY A 64 21.98 -35.61 -5.31
C GLY A 64 20.58 -36.00 -5.78
N ILE A 65 19.57 -35.51 -5.07
CA ILE A 65 18.15 -35.77 -5.37
C ILE A 65 17.75 -35.17 -6.73
N ILE A 66 18.13 -33.94 -7.00
CA ILE A 66 17.86 -33.23 -8.26
C ILE A 66 18.57 -33.90 -9.43
N SER A 67 19.83 -34.31 -9.26
CA SER A 67 20.57 -35.05 -10.29
C SER A 67 19.98 -36.44 -10.59
N ALA A 68 19.44 -37.12 -9.57
CA ALA A 68 18.71 -38.38 -9.75
C ALA A 68 17.39 -38.17 -10.49
N LEU A 69 16.63 -37.11 -10.14
CA LEU A 69 15.39 -36.74 -10.84
C LEU A 69 15.64 -36.50 -12.33
N HIS A 70 16.65 -35.71 -12.68
CA HIS A 70 17.00 -35.41 -14.07
C HIS A 70 17.36 -36.68 -14.85
N LYS A 71 18.12 -37.61 -14.24
CA LYS A 71 18.50 -38.90 -14.88
C LYS A 71 17.29 -39.82 -15.10
N LEU A 72 16.34 -39.83 -14.17
CA LEU A 72 15.17 -40.70 -14.22
C LEU A 72 14.05 -40.14 -15.12
N ALA A 73 13.96 -38.84 -15.22
CA ALA A 73 12.94 -38.13 -15.99
C ALA A 73 13.58 -37.02 -16.87
N PRO A 74 14.36 -37.39 -17.92
CA PRO A 74 15.11 -36.45 -18.75
C PRO A 74 14.21 -35.53 -19.57
N GLY A 75 12.92 -35.84 -19.73
CA GLY A 75 11.93 -34.99 -20.37
C GLY A 75 11.27 -33.94 -19.43
N LEU A 76 11.66 -33.93 -18.16
CA LEU A 76 11.14 -32.97 -17.20
C LEU A 76 11.94 -31.66 -17.30
N HIS A 77 11.24 -30.52 -17.47
CA HIS A 77 11.88 -29.22 -17.64
C HIS A 77 12.13 -28.53 -16.30
N THR A 78 11.30 -28.78 -15.28
CA THR A 78 11.44 -28.20 -13.94
C THR A 78 11.22 -29.24 -12.85
N ALA A 79 11.80 -29.00 -11.67
CA ALA A 79 11.63 -29.85 -10.51
C ALA A 79 10.37 -29.51 -9.69
N ARG A 80 9.28 -29.09 -10.33
CA ARG A 80 8.01 -28.79 -9.68
C ARG A 80 7.33 -30.01 -9.17
N LEU A 81 6.79 -29.95 -7.96
CA LEU A 81 6.13 -31.10 -7.34
C LEU A 81 4.93 -31.58 -8.14
N SER A 82 4.12 -30.66 -8.69
CA SER A 82 2.99 -31.02 -9.55
C SER A 82 3.39 -31.82 -10.78
N GLN A 83 4.55 -31.52 -11.38
CA GLN A 83 5.08 -32.26 -12.53
C GLN A 83 5.65 -33.64 -12.11
N ILE A 84 6.32 -33.69 -10.97
CA ILE A 84 6.82 -34.96 -10.41
C ILE A 84 5.67 -35.93 -10.13
N LEU A 85 4.56 -35.43 -9.60
CA LEU A 85 3.35 -36.22 -9.32
C LEU A 85 2.65 -36.76 -10.59
N LYS A 86 2.92 -36.17 -11.75
CA LYS A 86 2.37 -36.61 -13.05
C LYS A 86 3.26 -37.61 -13.79
N LEU A 87 4.46 -37.89 -13.30
CA LEU A 87 5.34 -38.92 -13.88
C LEU A 87 4.71 -40.31 -13.75
N ASP A 88 5.15 -41.26 -14.61
CA ASP A 88 4.72 -42.63 -14.50
C ASP A 88 5.05 -43.22 -13.11
N ALA A 89 4.17 -44.06 -12.59
CA ALA A 89 4.26 -44.62 -11.23
C ALA A 89 5.63 -45.33 -10.96
N ASP A 90 6.20 -45.99 -11.96
CA ASP A 90 7.51 -46.64 -11.85
C ASP A 90 8.65 -45.62 -11.73
N ILE A 91 8.58 -44.51 -12.48
CA ILE A 91 9.57 -43.44 -12.38
C ILE A 91 9.42 -42.73 -11.02
N GLN A 92 8.20 -42.43 -10.60
CA GLN A 92 7.95 -41.86 -9.25
C GLN A 92 8.53 -42.78 -8.18
N LYS A 93 8.26 -44.10 -8.24
CA LYS A 93 8.73 -45.05 -7.25
C LYS A 93 10.26 -45.10 -7.18
N ARG A 94 10.94 -45.18 -8.32
CA ARG A 94 12.41 -45.16 -8.39
C ARG A 94 13.01 -43.86 -7.84
N PHE A 95 12.39 -42.73 -8.14
CA PHE A 95 12.82 -41.46 -7.63
C PHE A 95 12.63 -41.34 -6.11
N TYR A 96 11.47 -41.75 -5.60
CA TYR A 96 11.20 -41.75 -4.17
C TYR A 96 12.07 -42.74 -3.39
N ASP A 97 12.36 -43.91 -3.95
CA ASP A 97 13.32 -44.84 -3.37
C ASP A 97 14.72 -44.23 -3.24
N TYR A 98 15.16 -43.48 -4.25
CA TYR A 98 16.42 -42.72 -4.16
C TYR A 98 16.40 -41.68 -3.01
N ILE A 99 15.32 -40.93 -2.86
CA ILE A 99 15.16 -39.96 -1.75
C ILE A 99 15.22 -40.66 -0.39
N ILE A 100 14.53 -41.81 -0.25
CA ILE A 100 14.54 -42.61 0.96
C ILE A 100 15.95 -43.16 1.26
N CYS A 101 16.64 -43.71 0.26
CA CYS A 101 18.01 -44.19 0.41
C CYS A 101 19.01 -43.07 0.75
N SER A 102 18.74 -41.82 0.34
CA SER A 102 19.53 -40.65 0.74
C SER A 102 19.26 -40.21 2.19
N GLY A 103 18.31 -40.85 2.87
CA GLY A 103 17.88 -40.55 4.24
C GLY A 103 16.86 -39.43 4.38
N ALA A 104 16.26 -38.95 3.28
CA ALA A 104 15.35 -37.77 3.32
C ALA A 104 13.87 -38.17 3.42
N LYS A 105 13.54 -39.36 3.89
CA LYS A 105 12.15 -39.81 4.06
C LYS A 105 11.37 -38.91 5.04
N GLU A 106 11.93 -38.73 6.24
CA GLU A 106 11.31 -37.99 7.32
C GLU A 106 11.11 -36.54 6.98
N ALA A 107 12.02 -35.96 6.18
CA ALA A 107 11.92 -34.57 5.72
C ALA A 107 10.70 -34.32 4.81
N LEU A 108 10.28 -35.34 4.03
CA LEU A 108 9.13 -35.19 3.11
C LEU A 108 7.83 -35.80 3.65
N ALA A 109 7.87 -36.50 4.78
CA ALA A 109 6.68 -37.03 5.44
C ALA A 109 5.59 -35.96 5.71
N PRO A 110 5.92 -34.69 6.05
CA PRO A 110 4.92 -33.64 6.20
C PRO A 110 3.97 -33.49 5.03
N LEU A 111 4.44 -33.63 3.79
CA LEU A 111 3.61 -33.47 2.59
C LEU A 111 2.48 -34.52 2.49
N THR A 112 2.56 -35.62 3.24
CA THR A 112 1.49 -36.64 3.26
C THR A 112 0.19 -36.16 3.91
N VAL A 113 0.17 -34.97 4.52
CA VAL A 113 -1.06 -34.33 5.04
C VAL A 113 -2.00 -34.00 3.88
N PHE A 114 -1.50 -33.49 2.76
CA PHE A 114 -2.30 -33.17 1.59
C PHE A 114 -2.07 -34.10 0.39
N LEU A 115 -0.90 -34.76 0.28
CA LEU A 115 -0.63 -35.81 -0.70
C LEU A 115 -1.04 -37.17 -0.12
N THR A 116 -2.32 -37.36 0.06
CA THR A 116 -2.91 -38.56 0.66
C THR A 116 -2.90 -39.74 -0.30
N ALA A 117 -3.21 -40.93 0.21
CA ALA A 117 -3.27 -42.17 -0.61
C ALA A 117 -4.32 -42.05 -1.75
N SER A 118 -5.36 -41.24 -1.61
CA SER A 118 -6.34 -41.02 -2.66
C SER A 118 -5.87 -40.06 -3.76
N LYS A 119 -4.99 -39.11 -3.45
CA LYS A 119 -4.51 -38.09 -4.37
C LYS A 119 -3.15 -38.39 -4.99
N ALA A 120 -2.23 -38.97 -4.20
CA ALA A 120 -0.87 -39.28 -4.60
C ALA A 120 -0.44 -40.65 -4.00
N PRO A 121 -0.99 -41.77 -4.47
CA PRO A 121 -0.83 -43.08 -3.83
C PRO A 121 0.63 -43.55 -3.73
N VAL A 122 1.44 -43.25 -4.74
CA VAL A 122 2.88 -43.64 -4.74
C VAL A 122 3.63 -42.79 -3.70
N PHE A 123 3.40 -41.52 -3.68
CA PHE A 123 4.01 -40.58 -2.69
C PHE A 123 3.64 -40.96 -1.26
N ALA A 124 2.35 -41.10 -0.99
CA ALA A 124 1.84 -41.43 0.34
C ALA A 124 2.43 -42.76 0.85
N LYS A 125 2.49 -43.77 0.01
CA LYS A 125 3.07 -45.06 0.37
C LYS A 125 4.57 -44.98 0.71
N CYS A 126 5.32 -44.11 0.04
CA CYS A 126 6.76 -43.95 0.23
C CYS A 126 7.11 -43.09 1.46
N PHE A 127 6.38 -42.03 1.69
CA PHE A 127 6.77 -41.00 2.66
C PHE A 127 5.94 -41.01 3.94
N TYR A 128 4.86 -41.77 4.03
CA TYR A 128 4.11 -41.84 5.29
C TYR A 128 5.00 -42.36 6.43
N CYS A 129 5.05 -41.62 7.53
CA CYS A 129 5.78 -41.95 8.75
C CYS A 129 4.77 -42.00 9.92
N PRO A 130 4.47 -43.21 10.44
CA PRO A 130 3.52 -43.36 11.55
C PRO A 130 4.00 -42.71 12.85
N ASP A 131 5.33 -42.55 13.00
CA ASP A 131 5.92 -41.90 14.19
C ASP A 131 5.81 -40.39 14.24
N GLN A 132 5.40 -39.76 13.12
CA GLN A 132 5.08 -38.33 13.06
C GLN A 132 3.57 -38.12 13.12
N SER A 133 3.08 -37.44 14.15
CA SER A 133 1.67 -37.08 14.25
C SER A 133 1.20 -36.19 13.09
N VAL A 134 -0.11 -36.04 12.90
CA VAL A 134 -0.67 -35.12 11.90
C VAL A 134 -0.29 -33.69 12.26
N GLU A 135 -0.35 -33.38 13.54
CA GLU A 135 -0.02 -32.08 14.10
C GLU A 135 1.44 -31.71 13.83
N ASP A 136 2.39 -32.62 14.08
CA ASP A 136 3.82 -32.39 13.79
C ASP A 136 4.08 -32.15 12.31
N ARG A 137 3.38 -32.89 11.44
CA ARG A 137 3.50 -32.74 9.98
C ARG A 137 2.91 -31.41 9.49
N CYS A 138 1.75 -31.00 10.03
CA CYS A 138 1.17 -29.70 9.73
C CYS A 138 2.09 -28.57 10.20
N GLU A 139 2.61 -28.64 11.42
CA GLU A 139 3.51 -27.63 11.97
C GLU A 139 4.80 -27.52 11.15
N ALA A 140 5.38 -28.64 10.70
CA ALA A 140 6.57 -28.63 9.84
C ALA A 140 6.32 -27.89 8.51
N ILE A 141 5.15 -28.08 7.90
CA ILE A 141 4.74 -27.34 6.70
C ILE A 141 4.62 -25.85 6.99
N ILE A 142 3.86 -25.48 8.04
CA ILE A 142 3.60 -24.11 8.40
C ILE A 142 4.90 -23.36 8.73
N GLN A 143 5.77 -23.96 9.51
CA GLN A 143 7.06 -23.37 9.89
C GLN A 143 7.97 -23.20 8.68
N THR A 144 8.03 -24.19 7.78
CA THR A 144 8.81 -24.06 6.55
C THR A 144 8.27 -22.94 5.68
N MET A 145 6.95 -22.87 5.50
CA MET A 145 6.32 -21.81 4.71
C MET A 145 6.59 -20.42 5.28
N ARG A 146 6.55 -20.25 6.61
CA ARG A 146 6.85 -18.95 7.25
C ARG A 146 8.25 -18.45 6.91
N GLU A 147 9.24 -19.33 6.82
CA GLU A 147 10.63 -18.97 6.51
C GLU A 147 10.84 -18.64 5.03
N ILE A 148 10.13 -19.34 4.13
CA ILE A 148 10.34 -19.23 2.69
C ILE A 148 9.33 -18.35 1.97
N MET A 149 8.29 -17.86 2.64
CA MET A 149 7.21 -17.07 2.02
C MET A 149 7.68 -15.72 1.52
N ASP A 150 8.58 -15.06 2.25
CA ASP A 150 9.25 -13.87 1.73
C ASP A 150 10.16 -14.28 0.55
N HIS A 151 9.78 -13.84 -0.65
CA HIS A 151 10.51 -14.11 -1.89
C HIS A 151 11.97 -13.65 -1.85
N GLN A 152 12.36 -12.91 -0.84
CA GLN A 152 13.70 -12.37 -0.66
C GLN A 152 14.45 -12.96 0.53
N SER A 153 13.83 -13.88 1.28
CA SER A 153 14.51 -14.59 2.34
C SER A 153 15.71 -15.38 1.80
N ASN A 154 16.64 -15.69 2.67
CA ASN A 154 17.77 -16.52 2.33
C ASN A 154 17.32 -17.93 1.94
N GLU A 155 16.38 -18.46 2.71
CA GLU A 155 15.79 -19.77 2.57
C GLU A 155 15.05 -19.92 1.24
N ALA A 156 14.23 -18.93 0.85
CA ALA A 156 13.60 -18.89 -0.46
C ALA A 156 14.63 -18.82 -1.60
N THR A 157 15.76 -18.14 -1.39
CA THR A 157 16.83 -18.05 -2.39
C THR A 157 17.59 -19.37 -2.51
N ASP A 158 17.82 -20.09 -1.40
CA ASP A 158 18.43 -21.42 -1.44
C ASP A 158 17.57 -22.43 -2.21
N ILE A 159 16.26 -22.39 -2.04
CA ILE A 159 15.32 -23.22 -2.82
C ILE A 159 15.41 -22.89 -4.31
N ARG A 160 15.38 -21.60 -4.67
CA ARG A 160 15.51 -21.17 -6.07
C ARG A 160 16.83 -21.58 -6.68
N PHE A 161 17.90 -21.58 -5.90
CA PHE A 161 19.19 -22.06 -6.34
C PHE A 161 19.14 -23.55 -6.71
N VAL A 162 18.49 -24.39 -5.90
CA VAL A 162 18.30 -25.81 -6.19
C VAL A 162 17.41 -26.00 -7.43
N ALA A 163 16.32 -25.24 -7.57
CA ALA A 163 15.46 -25.26 -8.75
C ALA A 163 16.25 -24.87 -10.02
N LEU A 164 17.04 -23.78 -9.94
CA LEU A 164 17.90 -23.33 -11.04
C LEU A 164 18.94 -24.38 -11.43
N TYR A 165 19.49 -25.12 -10.48
CA TYR A 165 20.41 -26.22 -10.76
C TYR A 165 19.75 -27.31 -11.60
N PHE A 166 18.49 -27.68 -11.32
CA PHE A 166 17.73 -28.60 -12.16
C PHE A 166 17.57 -28.05 -13.59
N ASN A 167 17.16 -26.81 -13.74
CA ASN A 167 16.96 -26.19 -15.04
C ASN A 167 18.26 -26.08 -15.85
N GLN A 168 19.40 -25.94 -15.17
CA GLN A 168 20.71 -25.98 -15.81
C GLN A 168 21.02 -27.39 -16.33
N LEU A 169 20.72 -28.45 -15.54
CA LEU A 169 20.91 -29.86 -15.97
C LEU A 169 20.03 -30.21 -17.18
N SER A 170 18.81 -29.67 -17.22
CA SER A 170 17.84 -29.83 -18.31
C SER A 170 18.17 -29.00 -19.57
N GLY A 171 19.19 -28.15 -19.52
CA GLY A 171 19.59 -27.31 -20.66
C GLY A 171 18.69 -26.10 -20.91
N GLU A 172 17.78 -25.79 -19.99
CA GLU A 172 16.83 -24.69 -20.13
C GLU A 172 17.46 -23.31 -19.86
N VAL A 173 18.62 -23.27 -19.21
CA VAL A 173 19.31 -22.04 -18.83
C VAL A 173 20.72 -22.00 -19.37
N HIS A 174 21.01 -20.96 -20.17
CA HIS A 174 22.36 -20.63 -20.61
C HIS A 174 22.95 -19.55 -19.70
N LEU A 175 24.03 -19.86 -19.01
CA LEU A 175 24.69 -18.98 -18.05
C LEU A 175 25.89 -18.28 -18.68
N LEU A 176 26.05 -17.00 -18.37
CA LEU A 176 27.28 -16.27 -18.65
C LEU A 176 28.38 -16.72 -17.68
N ARG A 177 29.65 -16.62 -18.09
CA ARG A 177 30.81 -17.07 -17.30
C ARG A 177 30.80 -16.48 -15.88
N GLU A 178 30.55 -15.18 -15.76
CA GLU A 178 30.48 -14.49 -14.47
C GLU A 178 29.36 -15.00 -13.55
N GLN A 179 28.23 -15.42 -14.14
CA GLN A 179 27.12 -16.03 -13.40
C GLN A 179 27.49 -17.44 -12.92
N VAL A 180 28.23 -18.21 -13.74
CA VAL A 180 28.71 -19.55 -13.35
C VAL A 180 29.59 -19.46 -12.12
N ASP A 181 30.54 -18.53 -12.08
CA ASP A 181 31.46 -18.34 -10.95
C ASP A 181 30.70 -18.05 -9.65
N LEU A 182 29.67 -17.17 -9.73
CA LEU A 182 28.79 -16.86 -8.59
C LEU A 182 27.99 -18.07 -8.13
N LEU A 183 27.44 -18.86 -9.05
CA LEU A 183 26.61 -20.03 -8.73
C LEU A 183 27.46 -21.19 -8.18
N VAL A 184 28.69 -21.36 -8.65
CA VAL A 184 29.61 -22.37 -8.12
C VAL A 184 30.03 -22.05 -6.69
N ALA A 185 30.24 -20.77 -6.38
CA ALA A 185 30.61 -20.32 -5.03
C ALA A 185 29.42 -20.33 -4.05
N TYR A 186 28.18 -20.25 -4.54
CA TYR A 186 26.97 -20.06 -3.72
C TYR A 186 26.79 -21.10 -2.59
N PRO A 187 26.91 -22.44 -2.85
CA PRO A 187 26.65 -23.42 -1.80
C PRO A 187 27.69 -23.46 -0.69
N SER A 188 28.93 -23.05 -0.97
CA SER A 188 30.01 -23.00 0.02
C SER A 188 30.13 -21.67 0.78
N SER A 189 29.39 -20.65 0.34
CA SER A 189 29.41 -19.31 0.94
C SER A 189 28.37 -19.18 2.06
N LYS A 190 28.73 -18.53 3.16
CA LYS A 190 27.79 -18.20 4.23
C LYS A 190 26.89 -17.04 3.82
N HIS A 191 25.69 -16.96 4.37
CA HIS A 191 24.75 -15.87 4.08
C HIS A 191 25.31 -14.46 4.38
N THR A 192 26.30 -14.35 5.25
CA THR A 192 26.96 -13.10 5.62
C THR A 192 28.09 -12.70 4.67
N ASP A 193 28.56 -13.58 3.80
CA ASP A 193 29.68 -13.33 2.91
C ASP A 193 29.35 -12.27 1.86
N GLU A 194 30.31 -11.46 1.47
CA GLU A 194 30.13 -10.36 0.55
C GLU A 194 29.66 -10.81 -0.84
N ILE A 195 30.12 -11.97 -1.30
CA ILE A 195 29.72 -12.57 -2.58
C ILE A 195 28.19 -12.74 -2.67
N MET A 196 27.52 -12.96 -1.53
CA MET A 196 26.07 -13.13 -1.48
C MET A 196 25.28 -11.88 -1.90
N ARG A 197 25.89 -10.70 -1.87
CA ARG A 197 25.26 -9.48 -2.39
C ARG A 197 25.00 -9.53 -3.89
N MET A 198 25.84 -10.25 -4.62
CA MET A 198 25.70 -10.45 -6.06
C MET A 198 25.03 -11.80 -6.39
N ALA A 199 25.39 -12.85 -5.68
CA ALA A 199 24.91 -14.20 -5.97
C ALA A 199 23.39 -14.34 -5.77
N ARG A 200 22.81 -13.78 -4.70
CA ARG A 200 21.36 -13.85 -4.44
C ARG A 200 20.49 -13.16 -5.50
N PRO A 201 20.75 -11.90 -5.86
CA PRO A 201 20.00 -11.28 -6.97
C PRO A 201 20.14 -12.06 -8.28
N THR A 202 21.34 -12.60 -8.56
CA THR A 202 21.61 -13.40 -9.75
C THR A 202 20.76 -14.68 -9.78
N VAL A 203 20.74 -15.44 -8.68
CA VAL A 203 19.88 -16.65 -8.53
C VAL A 203 18.41 -16.30 -8.76
N ARG A 204 17.92 -15.24 -8.11
CA ARG A 204 16.52 -14.83 -8.22
C ARG A 204 16.14 -14.37 -9.62
N SER A 205 17.01 -13.63 -10.28
CA SER A 205 16.77 -13.14 -11.64
C SER A 205 16.76 -14.27 -12.65
N LEU A 206 17.73 -15.20 -12.57
CA LEU A 206 17.82 -16.33 -13.47
C LEU A 206 16.62 -17.28 -13.32
N GLU A 207 16.24 -17.60 -12.08
CA GLU A 207 15.07 -18.44 -11.84
C GLU A 207 13.76 -17.77 -12.32
N MET A 208 13.64 -16.45 -12.19
CA MET A 208 12.48 -15.71 -12.73
C MET A 208 12.43 -15.69 -14.26
N MET A 209 13.56 -15.69 -14.94
CA MET A 209 13.58 -15.67 -16.42
C MET A 209 12.98 -16.94 -17.02
N ILE A 210 13.01 -18.05 -16.30
CA ILE A 210 12.46 -19.35 -16.77
C ILE A 210 10.94 -19.34 -16.78
N LEU A 211 10.30 -18.54 -15.93
CA LEU A 211 8.85 -18.47 -15.76
C LEU A 211 8.06 -18.08 -17.00
N THR A 212 8.69 -17.42 -17.95
CA THR A 212 8.01 -16.93 -19.15
C THR A 212 7.59 -18.04 -20.10
N PHE A 213 8.13 -19.25 -19.93
CA PHE A 213 7.91 -20.40 -20.82
C PHE A 213 7.17 -21.57 -20.17
N GLU A 214 6.77 -21.45 -18.90
CA GLU A 214 6.21 -22.57 -18.15
C GLU A 214 4.71 -22.47 -17.96
N GLU A 215 4.01 -23.59 -18.18
CA GLU A 215 2.62 -23.76 -17.79
C GLU A 215 2.50 -23.95 -16.27
N VAL A 216 1.53 -23.29 -15.69
CA VAL A 216 1.19 -23.37 -14.27
C VAL A 216 0.11 -24.42 -14.06
N ASP A 217 0.29 -25.31 -13.09
CA ASP A 217 -0.76 -26.25 -12.68
C ASP A 217 -1.71 -25.58 -11.67
N SER A 218 -2.67 -24.81 -12.20
CA SER A 218 -3.66 -24.10 -11.39
C SER A 218 -4.49 -25.04 -10.51
N ALA A 219 -4.71 -26.30 -10.92
CA ALA A 219 -5.47 -27.26 -10.13
C ALA A 219 -4.67 -27.70 -8.89
N TYR A 220 -3.37 -27.95 -9.06
CA TYR A 220 -2.47 -28.27 -7.95
C TYR A 220 -2.38 -27.10 -6.97
N LEU A 221 -2.17 -25.87 -7.46
CA LEU A 221 -2.07 -24.68 -6.62
C LEU A 221 -3.35 -24.42 -5.83
N LYS A 222 -4.51 -24.54 -6.47
CA LYS A 222 -5.80 -24.35 -5.82
C LYS A 222 -6.00 -25.37 -4.67
N GLU A 223 -5.67 -26.63 -4.92
CA GLU A 223 -5.79 -27.67 -3.90
C GLU A 223 -4.77 -27.51 -2.78
N PHE A 224 -3.52 -27.15 -3.09
CA PHE A 224 -2.50 -26.81 -2.10
C PHE A 224 -2.98 -25.73 -1.14
N TRP A 225 -3.41 -24.60 -1.67
CA TRP A 225 -3.84 -23.46 -0.85
C TRP A 225 -5.11 -23.76 -0.06
N ARG A 226 -6.02 -24.56 -0.62
CA ARG A 226 -7.18 -25.05 0.13
C ARG A 226 -6.75 -25.83 1.36
N CYS A 227 -5.88 -26.81 1.19
CA CYS A 227 -5.39 -27.65 2.29
C CYS A 227 -4.64 -26.80 3.33
N VAL A 228 -3.75 -25.89 2.91
CA VAL A 228 -3.00 -25.05 3.86
C VAL A 228 -3.93 -24.08 4.60
N SER A 229 -4.97 -23.57 3.95
CA SER A 229 -5.95 -22.73 4.65
C SER A 229 -6.74 -23.47 5.73
N GLU A 230 -6.99 -24.77 5.53
CA GLU A 230 -7.66 -25.64 6.52
C GLU A 230 -6.74 -26.03 7.70
N MET A 231 -5.42 -25.98 7.50
CA MET A 231 -4.41 -26.28 8.53
C MET A 231 -4.05 -25.05 9.39
N THR A 232 -4.50 -23.86 9.00
CA THR A 232 -4.07 -22.61 9.64
C THR A 232 -5.26 -21.83 10.19
N ASP A 233 -5.12 -21.32 11.41
CA ASP A 233 -6.14 -20.48 12.01
C ASP A 233 -6.22 -19.10 11.37
N CYS A 234 -7.43 -18.56 11.29
CA CYS A 234 -7.67 -17.19 10.90
C CYS A 234 -7.61 -16.27 12.13
N SER A 235 -6.49 -15.59 12.31
CA SER A 235 -6.37 -14.54 13.32
C SER A 235 -6.70 -13.19 12.69
N ILE A 236 -7.87 -12.66 13.04
CA ILE A 236 -8.35 -11.36 12.55
C ILE A 236 -7.94 -10.27 13.54
N PHE A 237 -7.44 -9.14 13.04
CA PHE A 237 -7.01 -8.01 13.84
C PHE A 237 -7.25 -6.67 13.16
N ALA A 238 -7.33 -5.60 13.94
CA ALA A 238 -7.27 -4.22 13.48
C ALA A 238 -5.92 -3.60 13.85
N ILE A 239 -5.35 -2.81 12.94
CA ILE A 239 -4.22 -1.95 13.28
C ILE A 239 -4.79 -0.68 13.90
N ARG A 240 -4.50 -0.47 15.17
CA ARG A 240 -4.96 0.69 15.92
C ARG A 240 -3.75 1.44 16.46
N PHE A 241 -3.81 2.75 16.33
CA PHE A 241 -2.80 3.61 16.94
C PHE A 241 -3.24 3.99 18.36
N PRO A 242 -2.32 4.06 19.32
CA PRO A 242 -2.65 4.50 20.66
C PRO A 242 -3.21 5.93 20.61
N GLU A 243 -4.17 6.20 21.46
CA GLU A 243 -4.69 7.55 21.65
C GLU A 243 -3.60 8.43 22.27
N GLU A 244 -3.08 9.36 21.50
CA GLU A 244 -2.15 10.35 22.02
C GLU A 244 -2.95 11.53 22.58
N LYS A 245 -3.12 11.57 23.89
CA LYS A 245 -3.71 12.73 24.56
C LYS A 245 -2.72 13.88 24.55
N ARG A 246 -3.00 14.88 23.74
CA ARG A 246 -2.22 16.11 23.65
C ARG A 246 -3.13 17.28 23.97
N ASN A 247 -2.72 18.11 24.90
CA ASN A 247 -3.48 19.33 25.20
C ASN A 247 -3.07 20.42 24.22
N ILE A 248 -3.99 20.79 23.34
CA ILE A 248 -3.84 21.89 22.39
C ILE A 248 -4.79 23.06 22.69
N THR A 249 -5.42 23.05 23.86
CA THR A 249 -6.36 24.12 24.24
C THR A 249 -5.70 25.49 24.14
N ALA A 250 -4.50 25.63 24.70
CA ALA A 250 -3.73 26.88 24.61
C ALA A 250 -3.41 27.28 23.15
N TYR A 251 -3.09 26.32 22.29
CA TYR A 251 -2.91 26.59 20.86
C TYR A 251 -4.19 27.12 20.21
N MET A 252 -5.33 26.48 20.49
CA MET A 252 -6.62 26.90 19.93
C MET A 252 -7.06 28.29 20.44
N GLU A 253 -6.76 28.61 21.71
CA GLU A 253 -7.01 29.92 22.28
C GLU A 253 -6.14 30.97 21.59
N LYS A 254 -4.86 30.74 21.41
CA LYS A 254 -3.96 31.70 20.73
C LYS A 254 -4.29 31.83 19.24
N LEU A 255 -4.61 30.76 18.59
CA LEU A 255 -5.08 30.78 17.20
C LEU A 255 -6.38 31.60 17.09
N HIS A 256 -7.30 31.47 18.05
CA HIS A 256 -8.51 32.29 18.12
C HIS A 256 -8.20 33.77 18.25
N GLU A 257 -7.27 34.18 19.13
CA GLU A 257 -6.85 35.56 19.28
C GLU A 257 -6.33 36.14 17.96
N VAL A 258 -5.57 35.37 17.17
CA VAL A 258 -5.11 35.79 15.83
C VAL A 258 -6.29 36.03 14.90
N PHE A 259 -7.29 35.14 14.88
CA PHE A 259 -8.47 35.31 14.04
C PHE A 259 -9.35 36.45 14.49
N VAL A 260 -9.44 36.75 15.79
CA VAL A 260 -10.12 37.96 16.32
C VAL A 260 -9.43 39.22 15.80
N TYR A 261 -8.08 39.29 15.92
CA TYR A 261 -7.31 40.41 15.38
C TYR A 261 -7.54 40.60 13.86
N LEU A 262 -7.48 39.55 13.06
CA LEU A 262 -7.72 39.62 11.62
C LEU A 262 -9.16 40.04 11.29
N SER A 263 -10.14 39.60 12.08
CA SER A 263 -11.54 40.02 11.95
C SER A 263 -11.74 41.52 12.25
N GLU A 264 -11.08 42.02 13.29
CA GLU A 264 -11.12 43.47 13.64
C GLU A 264 -10.44 44.29 12.55
N LEU A 265 -9.30 43.84 12.05
CA LEU A 265 -8.60 44.48 10.93
C LEU A 265 -9.51 44.57 9.69
N PHE A 266 -10.22 43.49 9.36
CA PHE A 266 -11.17 43.44 8.25
C PHE A 266 -12.35 44.38 8.46
N SER A 267 -12.92 44.45 9.68
CA SER A 267 -14.10 45.30 10.00
C SER A 267 -13.78 46.79 9.94
N THR A 268 -12.51 47.17 10.08
CA THR A 268 -12.04 48.56 10.01
C THR A 268 -11.52 48.94 8.63
N ALA A 269 -11.34 48.01 7.72
CA ALA A 269 -10.86 48.28 6.36
C ALA A 269 -11.95 48.97 5.51
N VAL A 270 -11.60 50.11 4.92
CA VAL A 270 -12.50 50.87 4.06
C VAL A 270 -11.72 51.37 2.83
N PRO A 271 -12.15 51.10 1.59
CA PRO A 271 -13.24 50.15 1.24
C PRO A 271 -12.85 48.70 1.40
N LEU A 272 -13.82 47.82 1.68
CA LEU A 272 -13.65 46.41 1.62
C LEU A 272 -13.31 45.95 0.17
N ASN A 273 -12.37 45.05 0.02
CA ASN A 273 -12.01 44.51 -1.28
C ASN A 273 -12.17 42.99 -1.33
N GLU A 274 -12.36 42.46 -2.52
CA GLU A 274 -12.58 41.03 -2.73
C GLU A 274 -11.41 40.20 -2.22
N LYS A 275 -10.16 40.67 -2.35
CA LYS A 275 -8.94 39.97 -1.87
C LYS A 275 -9.03 39.68 -0.38
N THR A 276 -9.33 40.70 0.42
CA THR A 276 -9.41 40.56 1.88
C THR A 276 -10.57 39.63 2.26
N SER A 277 -11.74 39.77 1.63
CA SER A 277 -12.89 38.90 1.88
C SER A 277 -12.58 37.45 1.58
N VAL A 278 -11.94 37.15 0.44
CA VAL A 278 -11.62 35.80 0.02
C VAL A 278 -10.54 35.20 0.91
N LEU A 279 -9.41 35.88 1.13
CA LEU A 279 -8.31 35.34 1.93
C LEU A 279 -8.72 35.05 3.37
N LEU A 280 -9.35 36.03 4.05
CA LEU A 280 -9.79 35.85 5.43
C LEU A 280 -10.96 34.84 5.51
N GLY A 281 -11.82 34.80 4.48
CA GLY A 281 -12.89 33.82 4.37
C GLY A 281 -12.37 32.39 4.30
N ILE A 282 -11.41 32.12 3.41
CA ILE A 282 -10.78 30.79 3.27
C ILE A 282 -10.05 30.41 4.58
N ALA A 283 -9.26 31.31 5.13
CA ALA A 283 -8.53 31.04 6.37
C ALA A 283 -9.48 30.80 7.57
N THR A 284 -10.57 31.56 7.68
CA THR A 284 -11.59 31.36 8.71
C THR A 284 -12.30 30.01 8.53
N TYR A 285 -12.56 29.60 7.29
CA TYR A 285 -13.13 28.29 7.00
C TYR A 285 -12.19 27.18 7.49
N SER A 286 -10.90 27.26 7.16
CA SER A 286 -9.87 26.33 7.65
C SER A 286 -9.82 26.30 9.18
N TYR A 287 -9.86 27.45 9.85
CA TYR A 287 -9.90 27.53 11.31
C TYR A 287 -11.13 26.84 11.89
N LYS A 288 -12.32 27.06 11.32
CA LYS A 288 -13.55 26.40 11.76
C LYS A 288 -13.50 24.89 11.58
N ARG A 289 -12.93 24.39 10.49
CA ARG A 289 -12.71 22.95 10.27
C ARG A 289 -11.80 22.35 11.34
N LEU A 290 -10.68 23.03 11.66
CA LEU A 290 -9.80 22.58 12.74
C LEU A 290 -10.53 22.63 14.11
N LYS A 291 -11.29 23.68 14.38
CA LYS A 291 -12.06 23.84 15.62
C LYS A 291 -13.09 22.70 15.79
N GLU A 292 -13.81 22.34 14.73
CA GLU A 292 -14.78 21.25 14.71
C GLU A 292 -14.14 19.92 15.12
N ILE A 293 -13.01 19.52 14.49
CA ILE A 293 -12.34 18.27 14.84
C ILE A 293 -11.70 18.31 16.24
N TYR A 294 -11.31 19.50 16.72
CA TYR A 294 -10.83 19.71 18.09
C TYR A 294 -11.95 19.51 19.11
N GLU A 295 -13.07 20.21 18.96
CA GLU A 295 -14.20 20.17 19.88
C GLU A 295 -14.81 18.75 20.01
N HIS A 296 -14.86 18.03 18.90
CA HIS A 296 -15.41 16.67 18.83
C HIS A 296 -14.37 15.55 18.93
N GLN A 297 -13.10 15.87 19.21
CA GLN A 297 -11.99 14.92 19.36
C GLN A 297 -11.82 13.98 18.15
N LEU A 298 -11.99 14.48 16.93
CA LEU A 298 -12.01 13.70 15.70
C LEU A 298 -10.64 13.51 15.04
N PHE A 299 -9.54 13.78 15.73
CA PHE A 299 -8.18 13.71 15.17
C PHE A 299 -7.76 12.31 14.69
N ASN A 300 -8.33 11.27 15.27
CA ASN A 300 -8.04 9.87 14.94
C ASN A 300 -9.12 9.23 14.04
N SER A 301 -9.97 10.05 13.43
CA SER A 301 -11.12 9.63 12.63
C SER A 301 -10.93 9.85 11.12
N ILE A 302 -11.88 9.36 10.34
CA ILE A 302 -11.99 9.64 8.91
C ILE A 302 -12.22 11.15 8.69
N SER A 303 -13.04 11.79 9.53
CA SER A 303 -13.28 13.26 9.46
C SER A 303 -12.01 14.07 9.71
N GLY A 304 -11.09 13.57 10.55
CA GLY A 304 -9.78 14.20 10.73
C GLY A 304 -8.97 14.21 9.42
N ARG A 305 -9.01 13.12 8.65
CA ARG A 305 -8.35 13.06 7.32
C ARG A 305 -8.95 14.06 6.35
N SER A 306 -10.29 14.14 6.29
CA SER A 306 -10.98 15.15 5.48
C SER A 306 -10.57 16.58 5.86
N CYS A 307 -10.38 16.84 7.16
CA CYS A 307 -9.92 18.16 7.61
C CYS A 307 -8.54 18.51 7.08
N VAL A 308 -7.53 17.62 7.21
CA VAL A 308 -6.17 17.85 6.68
C VAL A 308 -6.22 18.18 5.19
N ARG A 309 -6.97 17.39 4.43
CA ARG A 309 -7.13 17.61 2.99
C ARG A 309 -7.65 19.02 2.68
N VAL A 310 -8.70 19.44 3.38
CA VAL A 310 -9.30 20.78 3.17
C VAL A 310 -8.31 21.89 3.56
N LEU A 311 -7.64 21.77 4.72
CA LEU A 311 -6.63 22.76 5.14
C LEU A 311 -5.52 22.94 4.09
N ILE A 312 -5.07 21.85 3.47
CA ILE A 312 -4.05 21.90 2.41
C ILE A 312 -4.58 22.59 1.16
N GLU A 313 -5.80 22.22 0.74
CA GLU A 313 -6.42 22.80 -0.46
C GLU A 313 -6.63 24.31 -0.31
N ASP A 314 -7.13 24.75 0.85
CA ASP A 314 -7.32 26.13 1.20
C ASP A 314 -6.01 26.92 1.21
N TYR A 315 -4.97 26.37 1.84
CA TYR A 315 -3.63 26.98 1.86
C TYR A 315 -3.03 27.14 0.45
N ILE A 316 -3.11 26.08 -0.36
CA ILE A 316 -2.64 26.12 -1.76
C ILE A 316 -3.44 27.17 -2.56
N MET A 317 -4.77 27.21 -2.38
CA MET A 317 -5.64 28.16 -3.09
C MET A 317 -5.31 29.60 -2.73
N MET A 318 -5.14 29.93 -1.45
CA MET A 318 -4.76 31.29 -1.03
C MET A 318 -3.42 31.72 -1.68
N LYS A 319 -2.41 30.87 -1.64
CA LYS A 319 -1.11 31.14 -2.30
C LYS A 319 -1.25 31.32 -3.80
N TYR A 320 -2.06 30.47 -4.46
CA TYR A 320 -2.31 30.53 -5.89
C TYR A 320 -2.98 31.85 -6.30
N LEU A 321 -4.01 32.27 -5.59
CA LEU A 321 -4.72 33.52 -5.86
C LEU A 321 -3.80 34.72 -5.73
N VAL A 322 -3.03 34.81 -4.64
CA VAL A 322 -2.08 35.94 -4.40
C VAL A 322 -0.98 35.93 -5.48
N LYS A 323 -0.43 34.78 -5.81
CA LYS A 323 0.64 34.70 -6.83
C LYS A 323 0.17 35.18 -8.20
N ASN A 324 -1.07 34.83 -8.56
CA ASN A 324 -1.59 35.07 -9.90
C ASN A 324 -2.38 36.38 -10.05
N GLU A 325 -2.59 37.16 -8.98
CA GLU A 325 -3.36 38.42 -9.03
C GLU A 325 -2.77 39.46 -10.00
N SER A 326 -1.46 39.46 -10.22
CA SER A 326 -0.82 40.38 -11.17
C SER A 326 -1.03 39.99 -12.63
N PHE A 327 -1.39 38.76 -12.91
CA PHE A 327 -1.61 38.22 -14.25
C PHE A 327 -3.09 38.04 -14.61
N HIS A 328 -3.97 38.11 -13.59
CA HIS A 328 -5.41 37.90 -13.71
C HIS A 328 -6.14 38.99 -12.91
N GLU A 329 -6.46 40.10 -13.59
CA GLU A 329 -6.96 41.34 -12.97
C GLU A 329 -8.16 41.13 -12.03
N ASN A 330 -9.07 40.22 -12.37
CA ASN A 330 -10.31 39.99 -11.61
C ASN A 330 -10.31 38.67 -10.83
N ILE A 331 -9.15 38.06 -10.55
CA ILE A 331 -9.05 36.73 -10.00
C ILE A 331 -9.87 36.48 -8.72
N TRP A 332 -9.93 37.49 -7.85
CA TRP A 332 -10.66 37.43 -6.59
C TRP A 332 -12.18 37.35 -6.81
N ARG A 333 -12.69 38.20 -7.68
CA ARG A 333 -14.09 38.23 -8.07
C ARG A 333 -14.46 36.96 -8.84
N ASP A 334 -13.62 36.51 -9.74
CA ASP A 334 -13.85 35.30 -10.53
C ASP A 334 -13.86 34.06 -9.65
N TYR A 335 -13.03 34.00 -8.60
CA TYR A 335 -13.08 32.95 -7.60
C TYR A 335 -14.41 32.94 -6.83
N GLN A 336 -14.91 34.10 -6.43
CA GLN A 336 -16.23 34.21 -5.79
C GLN A 336 -17.34 33.76 -6.74
N LEU A 337 -17.33 34.24 -7.98
CA LEU A 337 -18.33 33.87 -9.00
C LEU A 337 -18.31 32.38 -9.31
N TYR A 338 -17.14 31.76 -9.33
CA TYR A 338 -17.01 30.32 -9.49
C TYR A 338 -17.74 29.57 -8.37
N GLY A 339 -17.55 29.95 -7.12
CA GLY A 339 -18.23 29.31 -5.99
C GLY A 339 -19.77 29.50 -6.06
N MET A 340 -20.24 30.69 -6.40
CA MET A 340 -21.69 30.96 -6.56
C MET A 340 -22.26 30.22 -7.79
N GLY A 341 -21.49 30.06 -8.87
CA GLY A 341 -21.87 29.28 -10.04
C GLY A 341 -22.11 27.80 -9.74
N LEU A 342 -21.35 27.23 -8.82
CA LEU A 342 -21.59 25.85 -8.34
C LEU A 342 -22.91 25.74 -7.56
N TYR A 343 -23.23 26.73 -6.72
CA TYR A 343 -24.52 26.78 -6.01
C TYR A 343 -25.69 26.95 -6.97
N LYS A 344 -25.55 27.83 -7.97
CA LYS A 344 -26.54 27.95 -9.04
C LYS A 344 -26.77 26.63 -9.79
N LEU A 345 -25.72 25.88 -10.09
CA LEU A 345 -25.84 24.59 -10.75
C LEU A 345 -26.64 23.59 -9.90
N VAL A 346 -26.41 23.55 -8.59
CA VAL A 346 -27.19 22.71 -7.67
C VAL A 346 -28.65 23.16 -7.64
N LEU A 347 -28.90 24.46 -7.58
CA LEU A 347 -30.24 25.06 -7.57
C LEU A 347 -31.02 24.71 -8.86
N ALA A 348 -30.37 24.82 -10.02
CA ALA A 348 -30.96 24.46 -11.30
C ALA A 348 -31.34 22.95 -11.36
N ARG A 349 -30.44 22.09 -10.90
CA ARG A 349 -30.71 20.64 -10.81
C ARG A 349 -31.84 20.31 -9.83
N HIS A 350 -31.91 21.02 -8.71
CA HIS A 350 -33.00 20.86 -7.74
C HIS A 350 -34.34 21.21 -8.36
N ARG A 351 -34.43 22.33 -9.09
CA ARG A 351 -35.64 22.78 -9.78
C ARG A 351 -36.10 21.80 -10.88
N GLU A 352 -35.15 21.10 -11.54
CA GLU A 352 -35.47 20.07 -12.53
C GLU A 352 -35.99 18.77 -11.90
N ASN A 353 -35.39 18.33 -10.79
CA ASN A 353 -35.64 17.00 -10.22
C ASN A 353 -36.65 17.02 -9.03
N GLY A 354 -36.96 18.20 -8.50
CA GLY A 354 -37.77 18.37 -7.29
C GLY A 354 -37.00 18.16 -6.00
N ALA A 355 -37.52 18.70 -4.90
CA ALA A 355 -36.92 18.55 -3.58
C ALA A 355 -37.14 17.15 -3.01
N LEU A 356 -36.13 16.61 -2.35
CA LEU A 356 -36.30 15.51 -1.41
C LEU A 356 -36.87 16.10 -0.11
N GLU A 357 -37.98 15.55 0.38
CA GLU A 357 -38.50 15.89 1.70
C GLU A 357 -37.45 15.60 2.78
N GLU A 358 -37.32 16.46 3.76
CA GLU A 358 -36.36 16.32 4.87
C GLU A 358 -34.85 16.37 4.47
N SER A 359 -34.50 17.04 3.36
CA SER A 359 -33.12 17.28 2.98
C SER A 359 -32.53 18.46 3.76
N HIS A 360 -31.18 18.43 4.00
CA HIS A 360 -30.41 19.58 4.48
C HIS A 360 -30.33 20.72 3.45
N PHE A 361 -30.74 20.49 2.21
CA PHE A 361 -30.77 21.47 1.14
C PHE A 361 -32.04 22.37 1.25
N ASP A 362 -31.84 23.65 1.48
CA ASP A 362 -32.90 24.64 1.51
C ASP A 362 -32.81 25.56 0.27
N GLU A 363 -33.77 25.39 -0.65
CA GLU A 363 -33.80 26.09 -1.93
C GLU A 363 -33.79 27.62 -1.73
N LYS A 364 -34.65 28.13 -0.81
CA LYS A 364 -34.81 29.58 -0.58
C LYS A 364 -33.53 30.18 -0.02
N TYR A 365 -32.86 29.45 0.88
CA TYR A 365 -31.60 29.88 1.46
C TYR A 365 -30.48 29.94 0.40
N ILE A 366 -30.34 28.91 -0.40
CA ILE A 366 -29.34 28.87 -1.47
C ILE A 366 -29.63 29.91 -2.54
N GLU A 367 -30.89 30.09 -2.93
CA GLU A 367 -31.31 31.16 -3.86
C GLU A 367 -30.96 32.57 -3.33
N ALA A 368 -31.20 32.81 -2.04
CA ALA A 368 -30.84 34.08 -1.41
C ALA A 368 -29.32 34.33 -1.46
N LEU A 369 -28.49 33.33 -1.11
CA LEU A 369 -27.03 33.42 -1.20
C LEU A 369 -26.52 33.71 -2.61
N VAL A 370 -27.06 33.04 -3.62
CA VAL A 370 -26.69 33.27 -5.02
C VAL A 370 -27.03 34.71 -5.44
N ASN A 371 -28.20 35.17 -5.10
CA ASN A 371 -28.69 36.51 -5.50
C ASN A 371 -28.04 37.68 -4.73
N GLU A 372 -27.50 37.46 -3.53
CA GLU A 372 -26.74 38.50 -2.78
C GLU A 372 -25.51 38.99 -3.53
N PHE A 373 -24.83 38.10 -4.23
CA PHE A 373 -23.56 38.41 -4.90
C PHE A 373 -23.79 39.07 -6.29
N LYS A 374 -24.69 38.48 -7.05
CA LYS A 374 -25.08 38.92 -8.39
C LYS A 374 -26.40 38.23 -8.74
N GLY A 375 -27.30 38.90 -9.46
CA GLY A 375 -28.54 38.25 -9.91
C GLY A 375 -28.25 36.90 -10.56
N GLU A 376 -29.00 35.86 -10.18
CA GLU A 376 -28.78 34.49 -10.60
C GLU A 376 -28.66 34.32 -12.12
N GLU A 377 -29.48 35.10 -12.88
CA GLU A 377 -29.50 35.06 -14.35
C GLU A 377 -28.19 35.49 -15.01
N PHE A 378 -27.34 36.24 -14.27
CA PHE A 378 -26.04 36.72 -14.79
C PHE A 378 -24.84 35.92 -14.32
N ILE A 379 -25.03 34.81 -13.58
CA ILE A 379 -23.96 33.95 -13.10
C ILE A 379 -23.85 32.72 -14.04
N ASP A 380 -22.68 32.51 -14.64
CA ASP A 380 -22.38 31.33 -15.41
C ASP A 380 -22.06 30.13 -14.51
N MET A 381 -22.38 28.95 -14.96
CA MET A 381 -22.10 27.70 -14.25
C MET A 381 -20.90 27.00 -14.88
N ASP A 382 -19.73 27.07 -14.24
CA ASP A 382 -18.55 26.35 -14.71
C ASP A 382 -18.58 24.90 -14.21
N THR A 383 -18.29 23.97 -15.13
CA THR A 383 -18.20 22.52 -14.82
C THR A 383 -16.77 22.07 -14.57
N LYS A 384 -15.80 22.94 -14.75
CA LYS A 384 -14.37 22.67 -14.51
C LYS A 384 -13.94 23.32 -13.20
N TYR A 385 -12.86 22.82 -12.62
CA TYR A 385 -12.25 23.43 -11.46
C TYR A 385 -11.80 24.88 -11.78
N PHE A 386 -11.80 25.73 -10.75
CA PHE A 386 -11.44 27.15 -10.89
C PHE A 386 -10.15 27.31 -11.71
N ASP A 387 -10.16 28.23 -12.67
CA ASP A 387 -9.06 28.50 -13.60
C ASP A 387 -8.66 27.31 -14.51
N LYS A 388 -9.55 26.30 -14.62
CA LYS A 388 -9.36 25.08 -15.41
C LYS A 388 -8.14 24.25 -15.02
N GLN A 389 -7.44 24.62 -13.96
CA GLN A 389 -6.31 23.89 -13.40
C GLN A 389 -6.76 23.10 -12.18
N ASN A 390 -6.35 21.84 -12.09
CA ASN A 390 -6.58 21.05 -10.88
C ASN A 390 -5.66 21.51 -9.73
N ILE A 391 -5.99 21.11 -8.51
CA ILE A 391 -5.25 21.51 -7.31
C ILE A 391 -3.77 21.06 -7.34
N ARG A 392 -3.45 19.95 -8.02
CA ARG A 392 -2.07 19.48 -8.19
C ARG A 392 -1.22 20.50 -8.95
N LEU A 393 -1.72 20.99 -10.09
CA LEU A 393 -1.00 22.00 -10.88
C LEU A 393 -0.84 23.30 -10.11
N LYS A 394 -1.86 23.69 -9.35
CA LYS A 394 -1.79 24.85 -8.45
C LYS A 394 -0.74 24.68 -7.35
N ALA A 395 -0.67 23.48 -6.75
CA ALA A 395 0.36 23.15 -5.76
C ALA A 395 1.78 23.18 -6.35
N GLU A 396 1.96 22.68 -7.56
CA GLU A 396 3.23 22.77 -8.29
C GLU A 396 3.60 24.22 -8.59
N ASP A 397 2.63 25.03 -9.02
CA ASP A 397 2.83 26.44 -9.31
C ASP A 397 3.29 27.23 -8.08
N VAL A 398 2.69 27.02 -6.91
CA VAL A 398 3.04 27.73 -5.66
C VAL A 398 4.17 27.08 -4.86
N GLY A 399 4.83 26.04 -5.37
CA GLY A 399 5.97 25.38 -4.72
C GLY A 399 5.59 24.41 -3.60
N GLU A 400 4.32 24.02 -3.46
CA GLU A 400 3.81 23.11 -2.43
C GLU A 400 3.57 21.66 -2.92
N LYS A 401 4.29 21.25 -3.96
CA LYS A 401 4.18 19.91 -4.57
C LYS A 401 4.33 18.76 -3.55
N ASN A 402 5.24 18.91 -2.57
CA ASN A 402 5.48 17.87 -1.56
C ASN A 402 4.31 17.78 -0.57
N LEU A 403 3.75 18.91 -0.18
CA LEU A 403 2.57 18.95 0.69
C LEU A 403 1.40 18.25 0.02
N TYR A 404 1.16 18.56 -1.25
CA TYR A 404 0.16 17.89 -2.06
C TYR A 404 0.41 16.38 -2.17
N GLY A 405 1.58 15.96 -2.63
CA GLY A 405 1.85 14.55 -2.97
C GLY A 405 2.00 13.61 -1.77
N LEU A 406 2.30 14.13 -0.58
CA LEU A 406 2.46 13.30 0.63
C LEU A 406 1.18 13.25 1.47
N TYR A 407 0.51 14.38 1.65
CA TYR A 407 -0.64 14.49 2.57
C TYR A 407 -1.96 14.54 1.81
N TYR A 408 -2.11 15.45 0.87
CA TYR A 408 -3.38 15.63 0.15
C TYR A 408 -3.82 14.37 -0.59
N ASP A 409 -2.92 13.72 -1.34
CA ASP A 409 -3.26 12.49 -2.09
C ASP A 409 -3.65 11.34 -1.15
N TYR A 410 -2.96 11.22 -0.01
CA TYR A 410 -3.28 10.21 0.99
C TYR A 410 -4.65 10.47 1.64
N ASP A 411 -4.88 11.68 2.15
CA ASP A 411 -6.12 12.03 2.84
C ASP A 411 -7.32 12.11 1.89
N SER A 412 -7.09 12.47 0.62
CA SER A 412 -8.09 12.41 -0.45
C SER A 412 -8.65 10.99 -0.67
N SER A 413 -7.84 9.95 -0.39
CA SER A 413 -8.31 8.57 -0.47
C SER A 413 -9.41 8.25 0.54
N PHE A 414 -9.40 8.88 1.71
CA PHE A 414 -10.44 8.75 2.73
C PHE A 414 -11.73 9.49 2.33
N GLU A 415 -11.60 10.68 1.76
CA GLU A 415 -12.74 11.46 1.27
C GLU A 415 -13.53 10.73 0.17
N HIS A 416 -12.80 10.05 -0.72
CA HIS A 416 -13.41 9.31 -1.84
C HIS A 416 -13.71 7.83 -1.53
N GLY A 417 -13.48 7.37 -0.32
CA GLY A 417 -13.69 5.96 0.06
C GLY A 417 -12.89 4.99 -0.81
N LEU A 418 -11.64 5.32 -1.16
CA LEU A 418 -10.83 4.42 -1.95
C LEU A 418 -10.41 3.17 -1.15
N TRP A 419 -10.17 2.06 -1.84
CA TRP A 419 -9.95 0.76 -1.21
C TRP A 419 -8.86 0.76 -0.11
N GLY A 420 -7.79 1.55 -0.27
CA GLY A 420 -6.75 1.70 0.75
C GLY A 420 -7.30 2.27 2.05
N ALA A 421 -8.05 3.35 1.96
CA ALA A 421 -8.68 4.02 3.11
C ALA A 421 -9.75 3.15 3.77
N ILE A 422 -10.61 2.48 2.97
CA ILE A 422 -11.61 1.53 3.49
C ILE A 422 -10.91 0.40 4.25
N ARG A 423 -9.85 -0.17 3.67
CA ARG A 423 -9.10 -1.25 4.30
C ARG A 423 -8.41 -0.82 5.59
N GLU A 424 -7.99 0.42 5.68
CA GLU A 424 -7.32 0.98 6.85
C GLU A 424 -8.30 1.29 8.00
N SER A 425 -9.47 1.80 7.66
CA SER A 425 -10.41 2.39 8.63
C SER A 425 -11.59 1.51 9.02
N SER A 426 -11.98 0.56 8.16
CA SER A 426 -13.30 -0.09 8.27
C SER A 426 -13.25 -1.61 8.18
N LEU A 427 -12.03 -2.21 8.12
CA LEU A 427 -11.89 -3.65 7.97
C LEU A 427 -10.92 -4.25 8.99
N LEU A 428 -11.32 -5.33 9.60
CA LEU A 428 -10.42 -6.27 10.26
C LEU A 428 -9.59 -7.01 9.21
N LYS A 429 -8.33 -7.27 9.52
CA LYS A 429 -7.35 -7.82 8.57
C LYS A 429 -6.89 -9.20 9.03
N CYS A 430 -6.78 -10.13 8.10
CA CYS A 430 -6.08 -11.38 8.30
C CYS A 430 -4.65 -11.25 7.77
N ASN A 431 -3.65 -11.61 8.57
CA ASN A 431 -2.25 -11.61 8.15
C ASN A 431 -1.77 -12.98 7.62
N ASN A 432 -2.71 -13.92 7.49
CA ASN A 432 -2.38 -15.25 6.99
C ASN A 432 -2.38 -15.27 5.46
N PRO A 433 -1.22 -15.50 4.82
CA PRO A 433 -1.12 -15.59 3.37
C PRO A 433 -1.93 -16.75 2.76
N ALA A 434 -2.10 -17.86 3.49
CA ALA A 434 -2.94 -18.98 3.06
C ALA A 434 -4.41 -18.57 2.89
N HIS A 435 -4.83 -17.57 3.65
CA HIS A 435 -6.16 -16.97 3.55
C HIS A 435 -6.19 -15.77 2.60
N LYS A 436 -5.15 -15.56 1.79
CA LYS A 436 -5.01 -14.46 0.83
C LYS A 436 -5.21 -13.08 1.45
N TYR A 437 -4.81 -12.92 2.72
CA TYR A 437 -4.95 -11.65 3.46
C TYR A 437 -6.37 -11.07 3.41
N HIS A 438 -7.41 -11.92 3.50
CA HIS A 438 -8.79 -11.48 3.45
C HIS A 438 -9.11 -10.47 4.57
N CYS A 439 -10.18 -9.72 4.35
CA CYS A 439 -10.68 -8.74 5.29
C CYS A 439 -12.15 -8.98 5.56
N VAL A 440 -12.61 -8.60 6.75
CA VAL A 440 -14.03 -8.60 7.12
C VAL A 440 -14.43 -7.23 7.64
N PRO A 441 -15.70 -6.79 7.47
CA PRO A 441 -16.15 -5.50 8.01
C PRO A 441 -15.94 -5.42 9.53
N ASP A 442 -15.41 -4.28 9.98
CA ASP A 442 -15.28 -3.94 11.41
C ASP A 442 -16.43 -3.00 11.76
N VAL A 443 -17.52 -3.54 12.32
CA VAL A 443 -18.72 -2.78 12.67
C VAL A 443 -18.84 -2.48 14.17
N GLU A 444 -18.00 -3.12 14.98
CA GLU A 444 -18.12 -3.06 16.44
C GLU A 444 -17.18 -2.03 17.08
N ASP A 445 -16.10 -1.68 16.39
CA ASP A 445 -15.03 -0.88 16.96
C ASP A 445 -14.97 0.53 16.37
N GLU A 446 -14.64 1.50 17.24
CA GLU A 446 -14.33 2.84 16.81
C GLU A 446 -13.06 2.89 15.94
N THR A 447 -13.10 3.68 14.88
CA THR A 447 -11.93 3.94 14.04
C THR A 447 -10.84 4.65 14.82
N ARG A 448 -9.66 4.04 14.91
CA ARG A 448 -8.48 4.63 15.59
C ARG A 448 -7.31 4.74 14.63
N LEU A 449 -7.40 5.71 13.74
CA LEU A 449 -6.32 6.07 12.84
C LEU A 449 -5.21 6.82 13.59
N LYS A 450 -4.04 6.93 12.98
CA LYS A 450 -2.98 7.80 13.52
C LYS A 450 -3.48 9.24 13.56
N THR A 451 -3.22 9.94 14.66
CA THR A 451 -3.67 11.34 14.84
C THR A 451 -3.15 12.26 13.73
N VAL A 452 -4.03 13.12 13.23
CA VAL A 452 -3.69 14.18 12.25
C VAL A 452 -3.32 15.51 12.91
N LEU A 453 -3.32 15.56 14.23
CA LEU A 453 -3.13 16.80 14.97
C LEU A 453 -1.84 17.55 14.61
N PRO A 454 -0.65 16.90 14.52
CA PRO A 454 0.57 17.59 14.11
C PRO A 454 0.49 18.19 12.71
N ASP A 455 -0.18 17.48 11.79
CA ASP A 455 -0.32 17.91 10.41
C ASP A 455 -1.24 19.12 10.31
N CYS A 456 -2.37 19.11 11.02
CA CYS A 456 -3.29 20.24 11.09
C CYS A 456 -2.60 21.51 11.63
N ILE A 457 -1.83 21.38 12.72
CA ILE A 457 -1.10 22.52 13.31
C ILE A 457 -0.02 23.02 12.35
N MET A 458 0.73 22.13 11.72
CA MET A 458 1.75 22.52 10.72
C MET A 458 1.13 23.34 9.57
N ILE A 459 0.00 22.88 9.03
CA ILE A 459 -0.65 23.55 7.90
C ILE A 459 -1.26 24.88 8.35
N MET A 460 -1.90 24.90 9.52
CA MET A 460 -2.46 26.13 10.07
C MET A 460 -1.38 27.17 10.36
N ASN A 461 -0.22 26.76 10.92
CA ASN A 461 0.92 27.66 11.12
C ASN A 461 1.44 28.23 9.79
N LYS A 462 1.50 27.42 8.73
CA LYS A 462 1.83 27.92 7.38
C LYS A 462 0.82 28.94 6.88
N THR A 463 -0.47 28.69 7.13
CA THR A 463 -1.56 29.61 6.79
C THR A 463 -1.41 30.94 7.52
N ILE A 464 -1.17 30.92 8.82
CA ILE A 464 -0.99 32.13 9.63
C ILE A 464 0.27 32.90 9.22
N SER A 465 1.38 32.21 8.97
CA SER A 465 2.61 32.85 8.45
C SER A 465 2.37 33.53 7.10
N PHE A 466 1.63 32.87 6.21
CA PHE A 466 1.28 33.44 4.92
C PHE A 466 0.37 34.68 5.03
N LEU A 467 -0.56 34.67 5.97
CA LEU A 467 -1.41 35.86 6.25
C LEU A 467 -0.61 37.00 6.91
N ASP A 468 0.39 36.66 7.71
CA ASP A 468 1.31 37.64 8.29
C ASP A 468 2.10 38.40 7.21
N GLU A 469 2.59 37.72 6.19
CA GLU A 469 3.27 38.35 5.05
C GLU A 469 2.40 39.41 4.34
N ILE A 470 1.07 39.26 4.41
CA ILE A 470 0.12 40.14 3.71
C ILE A 470 -0.42 41.25 4.61
N TYR A 471 -0.76 40.92 5.87
CA TYR A 471 -1.51 41.80 6.78
C TYR A 471 -0.71 42.33 7.96
N GLY A 472 0.46 41.74 8.27
CA GLY A 472 1.29 42.15 9.40
C GLY A 472 0.65 41.83 10.75
N ILE A 473 0.69 40.57 11.17
CA ILE A 473 0.18 40.13 12.48
C ILE A 473 1.15 40.60 13.58
N PRO A 474 0.66 41.13 14.73
CA PRO A 474 1.53 41.49 15.83
C PRO A 474 2.48 40.34 16.23
N GLU A 475 3.78 40.64 16.32
CA GLU A 475 4.84 39.63 16.53
C GLU A 475 4.58 38.73 17.74
N GLN A 476 4.02 39.28 18.81
CA GLN A 476 3.67 38.51 19.99
C GLN A 476 2.62 37.43 19.69
N LEU A 477 1.52 37.78 19.01
CA LEU A 477 0.45 36.84 18.64
C LEU A 477 0.96 35.78 17.67
N LEU A 478 1.76 36.22 16.69
CA LEU A 478 2.37 35.30 15.71
C LEU A 478 3.27 34.26 16.38
N ASN A 479 4.18 34.70 17.23
CA ASN A 479 5.12 33.82 17.92
C ASN A 479 4.45 32.82 18.86
N GLU A 480 3.37 33.19 19.53
CA GLU A 480 2.60 32.33 20.41
C GLU A 480 1.91 31.18 19.66
N VAL A 481 1.58 31.37 18.39
CA VAL A 481 1.02 30.30 17.52
C VAL A 481 2.10 29.48 16.84
N ILE A 482 3.06 30.13 16.16
CA ILE A 482 4.05 29.42 15.32
C ILE A 482 5.03 28.59 16.15
N ASN A 483 5.43 29.09 17.33
CA ASN A 483 6.39 28.41 18.21
C ASN A 483 5.69 27.51 19.25
N PHE A 484 4.42 27.22 19.08
CA PHE A 484 3.69 26.37 20.01
C PHE A 484 4.21 24.94 19.98
N GLU A 485 4.74 24.48 21.12
CA GLU A 485 5.18 23.10 21.30
C GLU A 485 4.04 22.22 21.82
N ILE A 486 3.70 21.20 21.03
CA ILE A 486 2.72 20.20 21.43
C ILE A 486 3.37 19.23 22.43
N LYS A 487 3.10 19.40 23.71
CA LYS A 487 3.59 18.47 24.73
C LYS A 487 2.61 17.32 24.95
N PRO A 488 3.09 16.06 25.09
CA PRO A 488 2.24 14.98 25.50
C PRO A 488 1.73 15.27 26.93
N ILE A 489 0.47 14.92 27.20
CA ILE A 489 -0.06 14.96 28.58
C ILE A 489 0.62 13.81 29.31
N ALA A 490 1.33 14.11 30.39
CA ALA A 490 1.83 13.09 31.32
C ALA A 490 0.63 12.30 31.85
N GLY A 491 0.55 11.01 31.54
CA GLY A 491 -0.47 10.10 31.98
C GLY A 491 -0.33 9.72 33.45
#